data_29306262f23c323342da99f6493ecb15
#
_entry.id   29306262f23c323342da99f6493ecb15
#
_cell.length_a   1.000
_cell.length_b   1.000
_cell.length_c   1.000
_cell.angle_alpha   90.00
_cell.angle_beta   90.00
_cell.angle_gamma   90.00
#
_symmetry.space_group_name_H-M   'P 1'
#
loop_
_entity.id
_entity.type
_entity.pdbx_description
1 polymer ?
#
loop_
_entity_poly.entity_id
_entity_poly.type
_entity_poly.pdbx_seq_one_letter_code
_entity_poly.pdbx_strand_id
1 'polypeptide(L)'
;MAQEDVFKKLVAHCKEYGYVFQSSEIYDGLSAVYDYGQYGVELKNNIKKYWWDSMILLHENVVGIDSAIFMHPTIWKASGHVDAFNDPLIDNKDSKKRYRADVLIEEQLAKIEDKIIKEVEKAHKRFGEAFDEAQFRATNARVLENQQKWDDLHSRFARALNDSNLEELRQIIIDQEIVCPVSGTRNWTEVRQFNLMFSTDMGSTADGAMKIFLRPETAQGIFVNYLNVQKSGRMKIPFGIAQIGKAFRNEIVARQFIFRMREFEQMEMQFFVEPGTELEWFRTWREARMKWHQALGFGSENYRFHEHEKLAHYANAAVDVEYRFPFGFKEVEGIHSRTDFDLSQHEQYSGKKLRYFDPEKNESYVPYVVETSIGVDRMFLQVIAASYHEEEVTGANGEKDIRTVLRIPPALAPVKLAVLPLVKKDGQPEKAREIIDSLKFDFNCQYDEKDSIGKRYRRQDAIGTPFCITIDHQTEQDNTVTIRTRDTMEQERIPVEKIREIVAEKVSMKNLFRKLN
;
A
#
# COMPACT_ATOMS: atom_id res chain seq x y z
N MET A 1 9.56 -0.43 23.35
CA MET A 1 8.14 -0.07 23.23
C MET A 1 7.41 -1.21 22.55
N ALA A 2 6.19 -1.55 22.99
CA ALA A 2 5.39 -2.55 22.29
C ALA A 2 5.04 -2.06 20.87
N GLN A 3 5.03 -2.94 19.88
CA GLN A 3 4.75 -2.58 18.46
C GLN A 3 3.39 -1.86 18.31
N GLU A 4 2.42 -2.22 19.14
CA GLU A 4 1.09 -1.58 19.18
C GLU A 4 1.15 -0.10 19.58
N ASP A 5 2.08 0.29 20.48
CA ASP A 5 2.26 1.68 20.89
C ASP A 5 2.84 2.54 19.77
N VAL A 6 3.76 1.98 18.96
CA VAL A 6 4.34 2.69 17.80
C VAL A 6 3.25 2.97 16.76
N PHE A 7 2.37 2.02 16.49
CA PHE A 7 1.29 2.20 15.52
C PHE A 7 0.27 3.26 15.96
N LYS A 8 -0.09 3.27 17.26
CA LYS A 8 -0.97 4.31 17.82
C LYS A 8 -0.37 5.71 17.70
N LYS A 9 0.93 5.86 17.98
CA LYS A 9 1.65 7.13 17.83
C LYS A 9 1.68 7.60 16.38
N LEU A 10 1.92 6.68 15.44
CA LEU A 10 1.91 6.97 14.01
C LEU A 10 0.54 7.47 13.55
N VAL A 11 -0.55 6.84 13.96
CA VAL A 11 -1.93 7.27 13.63
C VAL A 11 -2.21 8.65 14.20
N ALA A 12 -1.84 8.90 15.47
CA ALA A 12 -1.99 10.19 16.10
C ALA A 12 -1.19 11.28 15.37
N HIS A 13 0.06 10.98 14.99
CA HIS A 13 0.92 11.87 14.22
C HIS A 13 0.29 12.23 12.85
N CYS A 14 -0.24 11.23 12.12
CA CYS A 14 -0.91 11.48 10.85
C CYS A 14 -2.09 12.45 10.98
N LYS A 15 -2.86 12.35 12.05
CA LYS A 15 -3.99 13.24 12.33
C LYS A 15 -3.50 14.64 12.74
N GLU A 16 -2.57 14.72 13.67
CA GLU A 16 -2.06 15.98 14.21
C GLU A 16 -1.42 16.85 13.12
N TYR A 17 -0.64 16.23 12.22
CA TYR A 17 0.13 16.94 11.21
C TYR A 17 -0.54 17.01 9.82
N GLY A 18 -1.83 16.69 9.70
CA GLY A 18 -2.58 16.89 8.47
C GLY A 18 -2.21 15.93 7.34
N TYR A 19 -1.92 14.69 7.69
CA TYR A 19 -1.72 13.62 6.73
C TYR A 19 -3.01 12.88 6.41
N VAL A 20 -3.71 12.38 7.43
CA VAL A 20 -4.93 11.59 7.26
C VAL A 20 -5.94 11.93 8.35
N PHE A 21 -7.17 12.17 7.95
CA PHE A 21 -8.32 12.39 8.81
C PHE A 21 -9.38 11.31 8.59
N GLN A 22 -10.19 11.03 9.59
CA GLN A 22 -11.40 10.24 9.36
C GLN A 22 -12.38 11.05 8.52
N SER A 23 -12.92 10.43 7.46
CA SER A 23 -13.90 11.15 6.61
C SER A 23 -15.14 11.53 7.40
N SER A 24 -15.63 12.73 7.16
CA SER A 24 -16.84 13.28 7.79
C SER A 24 -16.78 13.35 9.33
N GLU A 25 -15.61 13.63 9.89
CA GLU A 25 -15.36 13.61 11.34
C GLU A 25 -16.34 14.51 12.12
N ILE A 26 -16.80 15.61 11.54
CA ILE A 26 -17.81 16.51 12.17
C ILE A 26 -19.18 15.84 12.37
N TYR A 27 -19.42 14.68 11.75
CA TYR A 27 -20.61 13.84 11.91
C TYR A 27 -20.24 12.48 12.51
N ASP A 28 -19.30 12.44 13.44
CA ASP A 28 -18.76 11.24 14.08
C ASP A 28 -18.02 10.27 13.15
N GLY A 29 -17.73 10.71 11.92
CA GLY A 29 -16.98 9.98 10.93
C GLY A 29 -17.71 8.83 10.25
N LEU A 30 -17.20 8.43 9.10
CA LEU A 30 -17.64 7.22 8.40
C LEU A 30 -16.60 6.13 8.55
N SER A 31 -17.01 4.96 9.06
CA SER A 31 -16.10 3.83 9.32
C SER A 31 -15.37 3.36 8.06
N ALA A 32 -14.05 3.18 8.14
CA ALA A 32 -13.18 2.72 7.06
C ALA A 32 -13.18 3.60 5.81
N VAL A 33 -13.44 4.89 5.99
CA VAL A 33 -13.29 5.92 4.95
C VAL A 33 -12.45 7.06 5.54
N TYR A 34 -11.45 7.51 4.79
CA TYR A 34 -10.49 8.51 5.25
C TYR A 34 -10.27 9.58 4.19
N ASP A 35 -9.99 10.79 4.66
CA ASP A 35 -9.60 11.94 3.86
C ASP A 35 -8.09 12.19 4.03
N TYR A 36 -7.43 12.59 2.96
CA TYR A 36 -6.02 12.99 3.01
C TYR A 36 -5.93 14.49 3.15
N GLY A 37 -5.28 14.93 4.23
CA GLY A 37 -5.05 16.35 4.51
C GLY A 37 -3.98 16.97 3.60
N GLN A 38 -3.58 18.20 3.90
CA GLN A 38 -2.71 19.01 3.05
C GLN A 38 -1.33 18.37 2.77
N TYR A 39 -0.75 17.64 3.71
CA TYR A 39 0.50 16.91 3.49
C TYR A 39 0.25 15.50 2.97
N GLY A 40 -0.87 14.91 3.37
CA GLY A 40 -1.28 13.59 2.90
C GLY A 40 -1.53 13.54 1.40
N VAL A 41 -2.26 14.51 0.85
CA VAL A 41 -2.54 14.55 -0.59
C VAL A 41 -1.27 14.74 -1.43
N GLU A 42 -0.33 15.58 -0.97
CA GLU A 42 0.93 15.80 -1.66
C GLU A 42 1.82 14.54 -1.63
N LEU A 43 1.95 13.87 -0.48
CA LEU A 43 2.65 12.60 -0.39
C LEU A 43 2.01 11.54 -1.30
N LYS A 44 0.69 11.43 -1.26
CA LYS A 44 -0.08 10.47 -2.09
C LYS A 44 0.13 10.72 -3.59
N ASN A 45 0.11 11.99 -4.03
CA ASN A 45 0.39 12.36 -5.41
C ASN A 45 1.84 12.05 -5.81
N ASN A 46 2.82 12.29 -4.93
CA ASN A 46 4.22 11.95 -5.18
C ASN A 46 4.43 10.42 -5.29
N ILE A 47 3.74 9.62 -4.48
CA ILE A 47 3.75 8.15 -4.59
C ILE A 47 3.17 7.70 -5.92
N LYS A 48 1.99 8.22 -6.31
CA LYS A 48 1.37 7.92 -7.60
C LYS A 48 2.27 8.32 -8.77
N LYS A 49 2.91 9.50 -8.69
CA LYS A 49 3.86 9.95 -9.71
C LYS A 49 5.10 9.05 -9.78
N TYR A 50 5.65 8.61 -8.66
CA TYR A 50 6.79 7.69 -8.62
C TYR A 50 6.45 6.36 -9.31
N TRP A 51 5.26 5.80 -9.04
CA TRP A 51 4.80 4.59 -9.69
C TRP A 51 4.53 4.82 -11.19
N TRP A 52 3.76 5.85 -11.53
CA TRP A 52 3.37 6.15 -12.90
C TRP A 52 4.58 6.37 -13.81
N ASP A 53 5.49 7.22 -13.39
CA ASP A 53 6.69 7.52 -14.15
C ASP A 53 7.57 6.27 -14.31
N SER A 54 7.67 5.42 -13.27
CA SER A 54 8.43 4.18 -13.37
C SER A 54 7.81 3.18 -14.36
N MET A 55 6.48 3.17 -14.50
CA MET A 55 5.79 2.30 -15.47
C MET A 55 5.84 2.85 -16.89
N ILE A 56 5.55 4.15 -17.06
CA ILE A 56 5.37 4.74 -18.39
C ILE A 56 6.68 5.25 -19.00
N LEU A 57 7.56 5.87 -18.21
CA LEU A 57 8.79 6.45 -18.75
C LEU A 57 9.94 5.44 -18.86
N LEU A 58 9.96 4.41 -18.02
CA LEU A 58 11.05 3.42 -18.01
C LEU A 58 10.75 2.19 -18.87
N HIS A 59 9.53 2.05 -19.42
CA HIS A 59 9.12 0.94 -20.27
C HIS A 59 8.46 1.46 -21.54
N GLU A 60 9.11 1.29 -22.69
CA GLU A 60 8.62 1.74 -24.00
C GLU A 60 7.31 1.06 -24.42
N ASN A 61 7.04 -0.11 -23.87
CA ASN A 61 5.88 -0.95 -24.17
C ASN A 61 4.81 -0.92 -23.09
N VAL A 62 4.80 0.07 -22.20
CA VAL A 62 3.72 0.29 -21.23
C VAL A 62 3.05 1.63 -21.48
N VAL A 63 1.74 1.62 -21.60
CA VAL A 63 0.91 2.81 -21.84
C VAL A 63 -0.14 2.98 -20.75
N GLY A 64 -0.64 4.21 -20.59
CA GLY A 64 -1.63 4.52 -19.56
C GLY A 64 -3.06 4.56 -20.07
N ILE A 65 -4.02 4.28 -19.19
CA ILE A 65 -5.46 4.48 -19.39
C ILE A 65 -6.08 5.06 -18.12
N ASP A 66 -7.21 5.73 -18.28
CA ASP A 66 -8.12 6.09 -17.18
C ASP A 66 -9.54 5.62 -17.55
N SER A 67 -9.95 4.46 -17.05
CA SER A 67 -11.26 3.89 -17.31
C SER A 67 -12.30 4.38 -16.29
N ALA A 68 -13.57 4.43 -16.69
CA ALA A 68 -14.67 4.87 -15.85
C ALA A 68 -14.86 3.95 -14.63
N ILE A 69 -15.31 4.53 -13.51
CA ILE A 69 -15.71 3.77 -12.31
C ILE A 69 -17.01 2.99 -12.60
N PHE A 70 -17.98 3.65 -13.26
CA PHE A 70 -19.23 3.02 -13.66
C PHE A 70 -19.02 2.28 -14.97
N MET A 71 -19.21 0.98 -14.92
CA MET A 71 -19.06 0.09 -16.06
C MET A 71 -20.31 -0.77 -16.22
N HIS A 72 -20.50 -1.35 -17.40
CA HIS A 72 -21.64 -2.21 -17.68
C HIS A 72 -21.69 -3.39 -16.70
N PRO A 73 -22.86 -3.71 -16.09
CA PRO A 73 -22.95 -4.74 -15.05
C PRO A 73 -22.45 -6.13 -15.47
N THR A 74 -22.53 -6.45 -16.77
CA THR A 74 -22.04 -7.73 -17.31
C THR A 74 -20.54 -7.92 -17.12
N ILE A 75 -19.77 -6.84 -16.99
CA ILE A 75 -18.32 -6.92 -16.70
C ILE A 75 -18.08 -7.68 -15.39
N TRP A 76 -18.86 -7.36 -14.37
CA TRP A 76 -18.75 -7.96 -13.04
C TRP A 76 -19.27 -9.39 -12.96
N LYS A 77 -20.16 -9.78 -13.88
CA LYS A 77 -20.55 -11.18 -14.07
C LYS A 77 -19.44 -11.96 -14.78
N ALA A 78 -18.90 -11.41 -15.87
CA ALA A 78 -17.84 -12.04 -16.62
C ALA A 78 -16.59 -12.29 -15.76
N SER A 79 -16.20 -11.33 -14.92
CA SER A 79 -15.08 -11.44 -13.99
C SER A 79 -15.36 -12.27 -12.74
N GLY A 80 -16.61 -12.73 -12.53
CA GLY A 80 -17.02 -13.52 -11.35
C GLY A 80 -17.28 -12.72 -10.06
N HIS A 81 -17.11 -11.39 -10.06
CA HIS A 81 -17.28 -10.57 -8.84
C HIS A 81 -18.70 -10.58 -8.29
N VAL A 82 -19.72 -10.68 -9.14
CA VAL A 82 -21.12 -10.74 -8.66
C VAL A 82 -21.38 -12.01 -7.87
N ASP A 83 -20.80 -13.13 -8.29
CA ASP A 83 -21.12 -14.46 -7.77
C ASP A 83 -20.14 -14.93 -6.68
N ALA A 84 -18.85 -14.54 -6.78
CA ALA A 84 -17.78 -15.10 -5.94
C ALA A 84 -17.05 -14.10 -5.03
N PHE A 85 -17.30 -12.79 -5.16
CA PHE A 85 -16.63 -11.79 -4.35
C PHE A 85 -17.33 -11.60 -2.99
N ASN A 86 -17.24 -12.63 -2.16
CA ASN A 86 -17.97 -12.72 -0.90
C ASN A 86 -17.03 -13.03 0.27
N ASP A 87 -17.29 -12.39 1.43
CA ASP A 87 -16.67 -12.73 2.70
C ASP A 87 -17.60 -13.64 3.52
N PRO A 88 -17.09 -14.71 4.16
CA PRO A 88 -17.84 -15.51 5.12
C PRO A 88 -17.94 -14.77 6.46
N LEU A 89 -19.14 -14.28 6.81
CA LEU A 89 -19.38 -13.50 8.02
C LEU A 89 -20.10 -14.30 9.10
N ILE A 90 -19.68 -14.09 10.35
CA ILE A 90 -20.27 -14.65 11.55
C ILE A 90 -20.46 -13.58 12.61
N ASP A 91 -21.59 -13.58 13.31
CA ASP A 91 -21.90 -12.64 14.38
C ASP A 91 -21.78 -13.32 15.75
N ASN A 92 -21.23 -12.60 16.73
CA ASN A 92 -21.34 -13.03 18.12
C ASN A 92 -22.57 -12.38 18.75
N LYS A 93 -23.48 -13.22 19.28
CA LYS A 93 -24.80 -12.79 19.79
C LYS A 93 -24.69 -11.92 21.05
N ASP A 94 -23.65 -12.11 21.85
CA ASP A 94 -23.47 -11.40 23.12
C ASP A 94 -22.85 -10.01 22.90
N SER A 95 -21.78 -9.92 22.11
CA SER A 95 -21.13 -8.66 21.78
C SER A 95 -21.84 -7.86 20.69
N LYS A 96 -22.75 -8.48 19.93
CA LYS A 96 -23.41 -7.95 18.72
C LYS A 96 -22.38 -7.46 17.66
N LYS A 97 -21.17 -8.01 17.69
CA LYS A 97 -20.09 -7.70 16.74
C LYS A 97 -20.02 -8.75 15.67
N ARG A 98 -19.71 -8.29 14.47
CA ARG A 98 -19.52 -9.09 13.26
C ARG A 98 -18.05 -9.33 12.98
N TYR A 99 -17.72 -10.53 12.54
CA TYR A 99 -16.37 -10.99 12.24
C TYR A 99 -16.36 -11.76 10.92
N ARG A 100 -15.21 -11.82 10.29
CA ARG A 100 -14.94 -12.76 9.20
C ARG A 100 -14.61 -14.11 9.83
N ALA A 101 -15.31 -15.14 9.43
CA ALA A 101 -15.12 -16.50 9.95
C ALA A 101 -13.74 -17.06 9.58
N ASP A 102 -13.29 -16.80 8.35
CA ASP A 102 -11.97 -17.18 7.87
C ASP A 102 -10.84 -16.52 8.69
N VAL A 103 -10.93 -15.21 8.95
CA VAL A 103 -9.93 -14.48 9.76
C VAL A 103 -9.86 -15.01 11.20
N LEU A 104 -11.00 -15.36 11.81
CA LEU A 104 -11.00 -15.96 13.16
C LEU A 104 -10.26 -17.29 13.20
N ILE A 105 -10.38 -18.10 12.13
CA ILE A 105 -9.68 -19.38 12.01
C ILE A 105 -8.19 -19.16 11.74
N GLU A 106 -7.84 -18.21 10.86
CA GLU A 106 -6.44 -17.81 10.61
C GLU A 106 -5.73 -17.31 11.88
N GLU A 107 -6.41 -16.48 12.69
CA GLU A 107 -5.90 -16.04 14.00
C GLU A 107 -5.68 -17.23 14.97
N GLN A 108 -6.48 -18.28 14.85
CA GLN A 108 -6.27 -19.50 15.64
C GLN A 108 -5.09 -20.33 15.14
N LEU A 109 -4.92 -20.47 13.84
CA LEU A 109 -3.73 -21.08 13.21
C LEU A 109 -2.46 -20.36 13.64
N ALA A 110 -2.45 -19.02 13.56
CA ALA A 110 -1.33 -18.20 14.01
C ALA A 110 -0.99 -18.41 15.50
N LYS A 111 -2.00 -18.58 16.37
CA LYS A 111 -1.76 -18.90 17.80
C LYS A 111 -1.10 -20.27 18.01
N ILE A 112 -1.41 -21.25 17.16
CA ILE A 112 -0.79 -22.57 17.21
C ILE A 112 0.68 -22.46 16.73
N GLU A 113 0.90 -21.74 15.62
CA GLU A 113 2.25 -21.46 15.09
C GLU A 113 3.13 -20.72 16.12
N ASP A 114 2.59 -19.69 16.77
CA ASP A 114 3.27 -18.96 17.86
C ASP A 114 3.73 -19.88 19.00
N LYS A 115 2.98 -20.94 19.31
CA LYS A 115 3.41 -21.93 20.33
C LYS A 115 4.62 -22.72 19.84
N ILE A 116 4.64 -23.10 18.56
CA ILE A 116 5.78 -23.79 17.95
C ILE A 116 7.01 -22.89 18.00
N ILE A 117 6.88 -21.64 17.53
CA ILE A 117 7.97 -20.66 17.51
C ILE A 117 8.54 -20.45 18.92
N LYS A 118 7.69 -20.25 19.92
CA LYS A 118 8.11 -20.05 21.32
C LYS A 118 8.88 -21.25 21.90
N GLU A 119 8.51 -22.47 21.54
CA GLU A 119 9.24 -23.67 21.98
C GLU A 119 10.62 -23.75 21.28
N VAL A 120 10.70 -23.42 20.00
CA VAL A 120 11.96 -23.34 19.24
C VAL A 120 12.87 -22.25 19.81
N GLU A 121 12.35 -21.05 20.07
CA GLU A 121 13.13 -19.95 20.67
C GLU A 121 13.67 -20.28 22.07
N LYS A 122 12.86 -20.95 22.90
CA LYS A 122 13.32 -21.43 24.22
C LYS A 122 14.47 -22.43 24.10
N ALA A 123 14.38 -23.34 23.13
CA ALA A 123 15.43 -24.32 22.88
C ALA A 123 16.69 -23.64 22.32
N HIS A 124 16.57 -22.70 21.41
CA HIS A 124 17.68 -21.90 20.90
C HIS A 124 18.41 -21.13 22.00
N LYS A 125 17.67 -20.50 22.93
CA LYS A 125 18.24 -19.82 24.10
C LYS A 125 18.96 -20.78 25.07
N ARG A 126 18.51 -22.04 25.14
CA ARG A 126 19.08 -23.06 26.04
C ARG A 126 20.34 -23.72 25.47
N PHE A 127 20.38 -23.95 24.14
CA PHE A 127 21.44 -24.74 23.51
C PHE A 127 22.45 -23.86 22.72
N GLY A 128 22.16 -22.56 22.53
CA GLY A 128 23.07 -21.61 21.87
C GLY A 128 23.45 -22.01 20.44
N GLU A 129 24.71 -21.79 20.08
CA GLU A 129 25.24 -22.08 18.74
C GLU A 129 25.20 -23.57 18.32
N ALA A 130 25.05 -24.48 19.28
CA ALA A 130 24.93 -25.92 19.03
C ALA A 130 23.50 -26.37 18.74
N PHE A 131 22.53 -25.43 18.62
CA PHE A 131 21.13 -25.75 18.39
C PHE A 131 20.87 -26.11 16.93
N ASP A 132 20.41 -27.33 16.71
CA ASP A 132 19.89 -27.80 15.41
C ASP A 132 18.36 -27.69 15.42
N GLU A 133 17.84 -26.63 14.80
CA GLU A 133 16.42 -26.37 14.74
C GLU A 133 15.65 -27.45 13.96
N ALA A 134 16.20 -27.96 12.87
CA ALA A 134 15.55 -28.96 12.04
C ALA A 134 15.38 -30.27 12.82
N GLN A 135 16.43 -30.72 13.50
CA GLN A 135 16.37 -31.90 14.36
C GLN A 135 15.42 -31.69 15.55
N PHE A 136 15.44 -30.50 16.16
CA PHE A 136 14.55 -30.19 17.27
C PHE A 136 13.09 -30.22 16.84
N ARG A 137 12.74 -29.60 15.71
CA ARG A 137 11.38 -29.65 15.14
C ARG A 137 10.92 -31.07 14.84
N ALA A 138 11.82 -31.92 14.33
CA ALA A 138 11.52 -33.31 13.97
C ALA A 138 11.38 -34.26 15.18
N THR A 139 11.88 -33.89 16.37
CA THR A 139 11.95 -34.80 17.52
C THR A 139 11.26 -34.31 18.78
N ASN A 140 10.98 -33.02 18.91
CA ASN A 140 10.35 -32.49 20.10
C ASN A 140 8.85 -32.77 20.12
N ALA A 141 8.39 -33.51 21.12
CA ALA A 141 7.01 -33.96 21.23
C ALA A 141 5.97 -32.81 21.22
N ARG A 142 6.28 -31.67 21.86
CA ARG A 142 5.38 -30.51 21.90
C ARG A 142 5.31 -29.78 20.55
N VAL A 143 6.44 -29.70 19.86
CA VAL A 143 6.49 -29.12 18.51
C VAL A 143 5.69 -30.01 17.56
N LEU A 144 5.92 -31.32 17.57
CA LEU A 144 5.20 -32.27 16.73
C LEU A 144 3.69 -32.29 17.01
N GLU A 145 3.26 -32.25 18.27
CA GLU A 145 1.84 -32.17 18.64
C GLU A 145 1.17 -30.88 18.11
N ASN A 146 1.83 -29.72 18.26
CA ASN A 146 1.28 -28.47 17.75
C ASN A 146 1.34 -28.42 16.22
N GLN A 147 2.37 -28.97 15.60
CA GLN A 147 2.46 -29.09 14.13
C GLN A 147 1.29 -29.93 13.59
N GLN A 148 1.04 -31.11 14.19
CA GLN A 148 -0.10 -31.94 13.80
C GLN A 148 -1.44 -31.20 13.92
N LYS A 149 -1.64 -30.48 15.03
CA LYS A 149 -2.85 -29.66 15.23
C LYS A 149 -2.97 -28.56 14.18
N TRP A 150 -1.87 -27.94 13.80
CA TRP A 150 -1.84 -26.93 12.76
C TRP A 150 -2.17 -27.54 11.40
N ASP A 151 -1.54 -28.64 11.04
CA ASP A 151 -1.73 -29.34 9.75
C ASP A 151 -3.19 -29.82 9.59
N ASP A 152 -3.77 -30.42 10.63
CA ASP A 152 -5.15 -30.90 10.64
C ASP A 152 -6.15 -29.74 10.48
N LEU A 153 -5.96 -28.68 11.26
CA LEU A 153 -6.81 -27.49 11.20
C LEU A 153 -6.67 -26.78 9.85
N HIS A 154 -5.45 -26.58 9.36
CA HIS A 154 -5.15 -25.94 8.08
C HIS A 154 -5.78 -26.72 6.92
N SER A 155 -5.61 -28.05 6.88
CA SER A 155 -6.18 -28.90 5.83
C SER A 155 -7.71 -28.90 5.83
N ARG A 156 -8.33 -28.87 7.01
CA ARG A 156 -9.77 -28.79 7.16
C ARG A 156 -10.31 -27.43 6.73
N PHE A 157 -9.65 -26.36 7.15
CA PHE A 157 -9.98 -24.98 6.79
C PHE A 157 -9.84 -24.74 5.28
N ALA A 158 -8.73 -25.17 4.68
CA ALA A 158 -8.50 -25.06 3.24
C ALA A 158 -9.61 -25.77 2.43
N ARG A 159 -10.04 -26.96 2.84
CA ARG A 159 -11.19 -27.65 2.22
C ARG A 159 -12.49 -26.86 2.37
N ALA A 160 -12.81 -26.38 3.56
CA ALA A 160 -14.02 -25.61 3.80
C ALA A 160 -14.10 -24.35 2.93
N LEU A 161 -12.97 -23.65 2.73
CA LEU A 161 -12.87 -22.49 1.82
C LEU A 161 -13.02 -22.92 0.36
N ASN A 162 -12.35 -24.01 -0.05
CA ASN A 162 -12.42 -24.49 -1.44
C ASN A 162 -13.84 -24.86 -1.85
N ASP A 163 -14.55 -25.53 -0.96
CA ASP A 163 -15.90 -26.03 -1.21
C ASP A 163 -16.97 -24.97 -0.90
N SER A 164 -16.56 -23.75 -0.50
CA SER A 164 -17.46 -22.69 0.00
C SER A 164 -18.42 -23.19 1.07
N ASN A 165 -17.95 -24.10 1.92
CA ASN A 165 -18.75 -24.76 2.95
C ASN A 165 -18.84 -23.91 4.22
N LEU A 166 -19.86 -23.06 4.28
CA LEU A 166 -20.07 -22.12 5.38
C LEU A 166 -20.37 -22.80 6.72
N GLU A 167 -21.07 -23.95 6.69
CA GLU A 167 -21.36 -24.70 7.91
C GLU A 167 -20.07 -25.32 8.49
N GLU A 168 -19.17 -25.79 7.63
CA GLU A 168 -17.89 -26.32 8.07
C GLU A 168 -17.00 -25.23 8.66
N LEU A 169 -16.99 -24.00 8.09
CA LEU A 169 -16.29 -22.86 8.71
C LEU A 169 -16.83 -22.56 10.12
N ARG A 170 -18.16 -22.61 10.28
CA ARG A 170 -18.78 -22.46 11.60
C ARG A 170 -18.37 -23.59 12.55
N GLN A 171 -18.40 -24.83 12.06
CA GLN A 171 -18.05 -26.00 12.88
C GLN A 171 -16.58 -25.95 13.34
N ILE A 172 -15.67 -25.50 12.48
CA ILE A 172 -14.28 -25.25 12.87
C ILE A 172 -14.18 -24.24 14.02
N ILE A 173 -14.91 -23.12 13.94
CA ILE A 173 -14.91 -22.09 15.00
C ILE A 173 -15.40 -22.68 16.34
N ILE A 174 -16.40 -23.55 16.30
CA ILE A 174 -16.95 -24.24 17.48
C ILE A 174 -15.95 -25.26 18.03
N ASP A 175 -15.42 -26.14 17.19
CA ASP A 175 -14.52 -27.23 17.58
C ASP A 175 -13.18 -26.70 18.13
N GLN A 176 -12.68 -25.60 17.57
CA GLN A 176 -11.48 -24.93 18.04
C GLN A 176 -11.74 -24.00 19.24
N GLU A 177 -12.97 -24.01 19.76
CA GLU A 177 -13.38 -23.20 20.91
C GLU A 177 -13.02 -21.72 20.76
N ILE A 178 -13.07 -21.17 19.55
CA ILE A 178 -12.72 -19.78 19.28
C ILE A 178 -13.67 -18.83 20.01
N VAL A 179 -13.13 -17.97 20.83
CA VAL A 179 -13.89 -16.98 21.61
C VAL A 179 -13.95 -15.64 20.89
N CYS A 180 -15.03 -14.91 21.11
CA CYS A 180 -15.17 -13.55 20.62
C CYS A 180 -14.13 -12.63 21.27
N PRO A 181 -13.34 -11.88 20.49
CA PRO A 181 -12.30 -10.98 21.02
C PRO A 181 -12.84 -9.88 21.96
N VAL A 182 -14.13 -9.54 21.88
CA VAL A 182 -14.76 -8.47 22.66
C VAL A 182 -15.47 -9.01 23.90
N SER A 183 -16.34 -10.03 23.74
CA SER A 183 -17.13 -10.58 24.87
C SER A 183 -16.47 -11.76 25.57
N GLY A 184 -15.47 -12.41 24.96
CA GLY A 184 -14.90 -13.65 25.47
C GLY A 184 -15.81 -14.87 25.38
N THR A 185 -17.01 -14.74 24.80
CA THR A 185 -18.00 -15.83 24.69
C THR A 185 -17.88 -16.58 23.36
N ARG A 186 -18.50 -17.77 23.29
CA ARG A 186 -18.55 -18.63 22.09
C ARG A 186 -19.93 -18.66 21.46
N ASN A 187 -20.77 -17.67 21.73
CA ASN A 187 -22.17 -17.63 21.27
C ASN A 187 -22.25 -17.10 19.82
N TRP A 188 -21.89 -17.95 18.87
CA TRP A 188 -21.81 -17.61 17.45
C TRP A 188 -23.10 -17.90 16.70
N THR A 189 -23.41 -17.08 15.68
CA THR A 189 -24.48 -17.32 14.71
C THR A 189 -24.04 -18.34 13.65
N GLU A 190 -24.88 -18.53 12.64
CA GLU A 190 -24.47 -19.17 11.39
C GLU A 190 -23.51 -18.26 10.61
N VAL A 191 -22.63 -18.86 9.80
CA VAL A 191 -21.81 -18.13 8.82
C VAL A 191 -22.66 -17.82 7.59
N ARG A 192 -22.60 -16.58 7.10
CA ARG A 192 -23.31 -16.13 5.90
C ARG A 192 -22.36 -15.46 4.94
N GLN A 193 -22.55 -15.67 3.65
CA GLN A 193 -21.82 -14.95 2.62
C GLN A 193 -22.30 -13.50 2.55
N PHE A 194 -21.35 -12.59 2.41
CA PHE A 194 -21.61 -11.17 2.24
C PHE A 194 -20.83 -10.66 1.02
N ASN A 195 -21.56 -10.21 -0.01
CA ASN A 195 -20.93 -9.66 -1.21
C ASN A 195 -20.32 -8.28 -0.94
N LEU A 196 -19.07 -8.11 -1.33
CA LEU A 196 -18.29 -6.90 -1.10
C LEU A 196 -18.54 -5.80 -2.15
N MET A 197 -19.38 -6.04 -3.16
CA MET A 197 -19.70 -5.04 -4.16
C MET A 197 -20.64 -3.96 -3.62
N PHE A 198 -20.26 -2.69 -3.74
CA PHE A 198 -21.22 -1.60 -3.64
C PHE A 198 -22.03 -1.49 -4.90
N SER A 199 -23.33 -1.23 -4.78
CA SER A 199 -24.22 -1.00 -5.91
C SER A 199 -25.05 0.28 -5.72
N THR A 200 -25.45 0.86 -6.85
CA THR A 200 -26.39 1.98 -6.93
C THR A 200 -27.29 1.81 -8.15
N ASP A 201 -28.34 2.59 -8.23
CA ASP A 201 -29.28 2.56 -9.34
C ASP A 201 -29.04 3.75 -10.29
N MET A 202 -28.97 3.46 -11.58
CA MET A 202 -28.83 4.47 -12.64
C MET A 202 -30.10 4.51 -13.47
N GLY A 203 -30.82 5.64 -13.44
CA GLY A 203 -32.09 5.85 -14.15
C GLY A 203 -32.93 6.93 -13.49
N SER A 204 -33.95 7.41 -14.21
CA SER A 204 -34.82 8.51 -13.76
C SER A 204 -36.05 8.03 -12.96
N THR A 205 -36.38 6.73 -13.02
CA THR A 205 -37.54 6.13 -12.33
C THR A 205 -37.13 4.83 -11.67
N ALA A 206 -37.75 4.51 -10.54
CA ALA A 206 -37.47 3.27 -9.80
C ALA A 206 -37.74 2.01 -10.63
N ASP A 207 -38.79 2.02 -11.45
CA ASP A 207 -39.21 0.85 -12.25
C ASP A 207 -38.36 0.60 -13.51
N GLY A 208 -37.54 1.59 -13.93
CA GLY A 208 -36.66 1.50 -15.10
C GLY A 208 -35.17 1.67 -14.78
N ALA A 209 -34.82 1.71 -13.50
CA ALA A 209 -33.43 1.92 -13.10
C ALA A 209 -32.57 0.66 -13.34
N MET A 210 -31.39 0.87 -13.94
CA MET A 210 -30.39 -0.17 -14.09
C MET A 210 -29.50 -0.23 -12.85
N LYS A 211 -29.42 -1.39 -12.21
CA LYS A 211 -28.46 -1.61 -11.12
C LYS A 211 -27.05 -1.63 -11.68
N ILE A 212 -26.21 -0.72 -11.19
CA ILE A 212 -24.78 -0.67 -11.49
C ILE A 212 -23.96 -0.84 -10.23
N PHE A 213 -22.67 -1.14 -10.39
CA PHE A 213 -21.75 -1.38 -9.29
C PHE A 213 -20.62 -0.36 -9.29
N LEU A 214 -20.15 0.01 -8.10
CA LEU A 214 -18.86 0.68 -7.96
C LEU A 214 -17.77 -0.38 -8.13
N ARG A 215 -16.80 -0.10 -9.00
CA ARG A 215 -15.75 -1.08 -9.31
C ARG A 215 -14.95 -1.47 -8.04
N PRO A 216 -14.78 -2.78 -7.76
CA PRO A 216 -13.99 -3.26 -6.62
C PRO A 216 -12.50 -3.34 -6.94
N GLU A 217 -12.11 -3.16 -8.21
CA GLU A 217 -10.74 -3.16 -8.74
C GLU A 217 -10.65 -2.36 -10.05
N THR A 218 -9.44 -2.01 -10.43
CA THR A 218 -9.18 -1.26 -11.67
C THR A 218 -8.88 -2.16 -12.88
N ALA A 219 -8.57 -3.46 -12.67
CA ALA A 219 -8.18 -4.42 -13.71
C ALA A 219 -9.19 -4.54 -14.84
N GLN A 220 -10.48 -4.68 -14.52
CA GLN A 220 -11.52 -4.98 -15.52
C GLN A 220 -11.67 -3.85 -16.54
N GLY A 221 -11.45 -2.60 -16.13
CA GLY A 221 -11.43 -1.46 -17.04
C GLY A 221 -10.29 -1.55 -18.07
N ILE A 222 -9.17 -2.16 -17.71
CA ILE A 222 -8.06 -2.41 -18.63
C ILE A 222 -8.43 -3.51 -19.61
N PHE A 223 -8.97 -4.64 -19.16
CA PHE A 223 -9.32 -5.77 -20.03
C PHE A 223 -10.34 -5.41 -21.10
N VAL A 224 -11.42 -4.71 -20.71
CA VAL A 224 -12.46 -4.32 -21.70
C VAL A 224 -11.98 -3.27 -22.69
N ASN A 225 -10.91 -2.53 -22.38
CA ASN A 225 -10.28 -1.56 -23.27
C ASN A 225 -9.05 -2.10 -24.00
N TYR A 226 -8.69 -3.37 -23.80
CA TYR A 226 -7.50 -3.97 -24.39
C TYR A 226 -7.39 -3.69 -25.90
N LEU A 227 -8.41 -4.02 -26.69
CA LEU A 227 -8.39 -3.80 -28.14
C LEU A 227 -8.40 -2.32 -28.54
N ASN A 228 -9.07 -1.47 -27.76
CA ASN A 228 -9.07 -0.03 -28.01
C ASN A 228 -7.65 0.54 -27.92
N VAL A 229 -6.93 0.16 -26.85
CA VAL A 229 -5.54 0.59 -26.61
C VAL A 229 -4.60 -0.04 -27.62
N GLN A 230 -4.71 -1.36 -27.83
CA GLN A 230 -3.86 -2.11 -28.76
C GLN A 230 -3.92 -1.53 -30.17
N LYS A 231 -5.13 -1.25 -30.69
CA LYS A 231 -5.32 -0.74 -32.05
C LYS A 231 -4.93 0.73 -32.19
N SER A 232 -5.39 1.59 -31.26
CA SER A 232 -5.10 3.03 -31.32
C SER A 232 -3.61 3.33 -31.09
N GLY A 233 -2.98 2.58 -30.20
CA GLY A 233 -1.55 2.68 -29.91
C GLY A 233 -0.66 1.86 -30.85
N ARG A 234 -1.25 1.04 -31.73
CA ARG A 234 -0.51 0.08 -32.59
C ARG A 234 0.44 -0.80 -31.75
N MET A 235 -0.01 -1.18 -30.56
CA MET A 235 0.83 -1.94 -29.62
C MET A 235 1.05 -3.35 -30.13
N LYS A 236 2.30 -3.82 -29.97
CA LYS A 236 2.69 -5.19 -30.22
C LYS A 236 2.90 -5.92 -28.90
N ILE A 237 2.56 -7.18 -28.84
CA ILE A 237 2.86 -8.04 -27.68
C ILE A 237 4.37 -8.32 -27.65
N PRO A 238 5.03 -8.24 -26.46
CA PRO A 238 4.44 -7.94 -25.14
C PRO A 238 4.24 -6.44 -24.90
N PHE A 239 3.11 -6.05 -24.29
CA PHE A 239 2.88 -4.67 -23.87
C PHE A 239 1.99 -4.61 -22.62
N GLY A 240 2.11 -3.52 -21.86
CA GLY A 240 1.34 -3.26 -20.66
C GLY A 240 0.38 -2.10 -20.77
N ILE A 241 -0.72 -2.17 -20.02
CA ILE A 241 -1.65 -1.05 -19.82
C ILE A 241 -1.71 -0.77 -18.32
N ALA A 242 -1.35 0.45 -17.94
CA ALA A 242 -1.29 0.92 -16.56
C ALA A 242 -2.45 1.86 -16.23
N GLN A 243 -2.97 1.79 -15.02
CA GLN A 243 -4.04 2.67 -14.54
C GLN A 243 -3.83 2.99 -13.06
N ILE A 244 -4.18 4.22 -12.66
CA ILE A 244 -4.38 4.62 -11.27
C ILE A 244 -5.85 5.00 -11.12
N GLY A 245 -6.53 4.47 -10.10
CA GLY A 245 -7.92 4.84 -9.92
C GLY A 245 -8.54 4.35 -8.63
N LYS A 246 -9.67 4.96 -8.27
CA LYS A 246 -10.50 4.56 -7.13
C LYS A 246 -11.12 3.19 -7.34
N ALA A 247 -11.16 2.42 -6.24
CA ALA A 247 -11.87 1.16 -6.13
C ALA A 247 -12.64 1.11 -4.79
N PHE A 248 -13.66 0.27 -4.72
CA PHE A 248 -14.63 0.28 -3.63
C PHE A 248 -14.94 -1.16 -3.18
N ARG A 249 -14.77 -1.44 -1.89
CA ARG A 249 -15.11 -2.73 -1.30
C ARG A 249 -15.89 -2.52 -0.02
N ASN A 250 -17.07 -3.11 0.09
CA ASN A 250 -17.93 -2.99 1.27
C ASN A 250 -17.36 -3.81 2.44
N GLU A 251 -16.16 -3.45 2.86
CA GLU A 251 -15.44 -4.09 3.97
C GLU A 251 -16.24 -3.99 5.27
N ILE A 252 -16.53 -5.14 5.87
CA ILE A 252 -17.28 -5.21 7.13
C ILE A 252 -16.35 -5.04 8.32
N VAL A 253 -15.14 -5.59 8.26
CA VAL A 253 -14.14 -5.52 9.32
C VAL A 253 -13.00 -4.64 8.87
N ALA A 254 -13.20 -3.34 9.06
CA ALA A 254 -12.11 -2.36 8.87
C ALA A 254 -11.19 -2.39 10.08
N ARG A 255 -9.92 -2.68 9.86
CA ARG A 255 -8.86 -2.66 10.88
C ARG A 255 -7.61 -2.02 10.32
N GLN A 256 -6.74 -1.58 11.22
CA GLN A 256 -5.39 -1.12 10.89
C GLN A 256 -5.36 0.19 10.06
N PHE A 257 -6.23 1.16 10.42
CA PHE A 257 -6.22 2.49 9.82
C PHE A 257 -6.46 2.41 8.31
N ILE A 258 -5.65 3.10 7.48
CA ILE A 258 -5.77 3.13 6.02
C ILE A 258 -5.27 1.85 5.33
N PHE A 259 -4.89 0.81 6.07
CA PHE A 259 -4.47 -0.47 5.46
C PHE A 259 -5.65 -1.21 4.80
N ARG A 260 -6.87 -1.08 5.38
CA ARG A 260 -8.09 -1.68 4.83
C ARG A 260 -9.24 -0.68 4.90
N MET A 261 -9.67 -0.22 3.74
CA MET A 261 -10.69 0.82 3.58
C MET A 261 -11.81 0.37 2.64
N ARG A 262 -12.95 1.07 2.72
CA ARG A 262 -14.09 0.87 1.82
C ARG A 262 -13.94 1.58 0.49
N GLU A 263 -13.27 2.71 0.49
CA GLU A 263 -12.88 3.49 -0.69
C GLU A 263 -11.37 3.66 -0.66
N PHE A 264 -10.67 3.21 -1.71
CA PHE A 264 -9.21 3.22 -1.80
C PHE A 264 -8.76 3.49 -3.24
N GLU A 265 -7.47 3.65 -3.47
CA GLU A 265 -6.90 3.75 -4.81
C GLU A 265 -5.97 2.57 -5.10
N GLN A 266 -6.03 2.08 -6.34
CA GLN A 266 -5.07 1.11 -6.88
C GLN A 266 -4.19 1.75 -7.95
N MET A 267 -2.94 1.30 -8.00
CA MET A 267 -2.01 1.49 -9.11
C MET A 267 -1.79 0.11 -9.71
N GLU A 268 -2.29 -0.11 -10.91
CA GLU A 268 -2.41 -1.43 -11.49
C GLU A 268 -1.93 -1.46 -12.93
N MET A 269 -1.18 -2.50 -13.30
CA MET A 269 -0.71 -2.72 -14.66
C MET A 269 -1.02 -4.15 -15.08
N GLN A 270 -1.63 -4.31 -16.25
CA GLN A 270 -1.88 -5.58 -16.90
C GLN A 270 -0.95 -5.69 -18.11
N PHE A 271 -0.04 -6.66 -18.06
CA PHE A 271 0.97 -6.89 -19.07
C PHE A 271 0.59 -8.09 -19.95
N PHE A 272 0.29 -7.81 -21.21
CA PHE A 272 -0.20 -8.78 -22.17
C PHE A 272 0.97 -9.45 -22.88
N VAL A 273 0.98 -10.78 -22.86
CA VAL A 273 2.09 -11.61 -23.36
C VAL A 273 1.59 -12.73 -24.25
N GLU A 274 2.50 -13.31 -25.03
CA GLU A 274 2.21 -14.53 -25.78
C GLU A 274 1.99 -15.71 -24.83
N PRO A 275 0.95 -16.55 -25.05
CA PRO A 275 0.76 -17.77 -24.26
C PRO A 275 2.00 -18.65 -24.21
N GLY A 276 2.35 -19.14 -23.02
CA GLY A 276 3.55 -19.92 -22.76
C GLY A 276 4.79 -19.10 -22.35
N THR A 277 4.74 -17.76 -22.44
CA THR A 277 5.82 -16.88 -22.00
C THR A 277 5.50 -16.18 -20.66
N GLU A 278 4.30 -16.35 -20.12
CA GLU A 278 3.78 -15.65 -18.96
C GLU A 278 4.59 -15.88 -17.68
N LEU A 279 5.13 -17.08 -17.47
CA LEU A 279 5.93 -17.39 -16.27
C LEU A 279 7.32 -16.74 -16.31
N GLU A 280 7.87 -16.49 -17.48
CA GLU A 280 9.11 -15.72 -17.64
C GLU A 280 8.86 -14.23 -17.32
N TRP A 281 7.78 -13.67 -17.89
CA TRP A 281 7.38 -12.29 -17.61
C TRP A 281 6.94 -12.09 -16.15
N PHE A 282 6.30 -13.08 -15.55
CA PHE A 282 5.98 -13.07 -14.12
C PHE A 282 7.26 -12.93 -13.27
N ARG A 283 8.30 -13.73 -13.55
CA ARG A 283 9.59 -13.61 -12.85
C ARG A 283 10.23 -12.24 -13.07
N THR A 284 10.20 -11.73 -14.29
CA THR A 284 10.75 -10.42 -14.65
C THR A 284 10.05 -9.30 -13.85
N TRP A 285 8.73 -9.27 -13.85
CA TRP A 285 7.97 -8.28 -13.10
C TRP A 285 8.13 -8.44 -11.58
N ARG A 286 8.15 -9.66 -11.08
CA ARG A 286 8.43 -9.95 -9.67
C ARG A 286 9.73 -9.27 -9.19
N GLU A 287 10.83 -9.47 -9.89
CA GLU A 287 12.11 -8.88 -9.54
C GLU A 287 12.11 -7.34 -9.73
N ALA A 288 11.54 -6.84 -10.80
CA ALA A 288 11.44 -5.42 -11.06
C ALA A 288 10.63 -4.70 -9.97
N ARG A 289 9.52 -5.29 -9.51
CA ARG A 289 8.69 -4.70 -8.46
C ARG A 289 9.37 -4.70 -7.09
N MET A 290 10.07 -5.77 -6.73
CA MET A 290 10.85 -5.79 -5.49
C MET A 290 11.94 -4.71 -5.50
N LYS A 291 12.69 -4.55 -6.58
CA LYS A 291 13.69 -3.48 -6.73
C LYS A 291 13.04 -2.09 -6.58
N TRP A 292 11.85 -1.89 -7.16
CA TRP A 292 11.12 -0.64 -7.06
C TRP A 292 10.78 -0.26 -5.61
N HIS A 293 10.31 -1.21 -4.80
CA HIS A 293 10.07 -1.00 -3.38
C HIS A 293 11.37 -0.70 -2.62
N GLN A 294 12.42 -1.46 -2.86
CA GLN A 294 13.71 -1.31 -2.17
C GLN A 294 14.44 -0.02 -2.54
N ALA A 295 14.19 0.55 -3.72
CA ALA A 295 14.78 1.82 -4.16
C ALA A 295 14.44 3.01 -3.24
N LEU A 296 13.36 2.91 -2.47
CA LEU A 296 12.97 3.90 -1.44
C LEU A 296 13.95 3.97 -0.27
N GLY A 297 14.75 2.92 -0.04
CA GLY A 297 15.79 2.92 0.99
C GLY A 297 15.30 2.58 2.40
N PHE A 298 14.19 1.84 2.53
CA PHE A 298 13.61 1.44 3.82
C PHE A 298 14.19 0.14 4.40
N GLY A 299 15.32 -0.36 3.85
CA GLY A 299 15.97 -1.61 4.25
C GLY A 299 15.36 -2.83 3.56
N SER A 300 16.23 -3.64 2.91
CA SER A 300 15.78 -4.84 2.19
C SER A 300 15.19 -5.90 3.13
N GLU A 301 15.63 -5.93 4.39
CA GLU A 301 15.16 -6.84 5.45
C GLU A 301 13.70 -6.59 5.88
N ASN A 302 13.14 -5.45 5.48
CA ASN A 302 11.74 -5.11 5.73
C ASN A 302 10.79 -5.57 4.64
N TYR A 303 11.31 -6.18 3.57
CA TYR A 303 10.53 -6.74 2.47
C TYR A 303 10.75 -8.24 2.36
N ARG A 304 9.72 -8.95 1.91
CA ARG A 304 9.83 -10.35 1.52
C ARG A 304 8.83 -10.68 0.43
N PHE A 305 9.06 -11.76 -0.29
CA PHE A 305 8.03 -12.40 -1.09
C PHE A 305 7.23 -13.37 -0.24
N HIS A 306 5.93 -13.40 -0.49
CA HIS A 306 5.01 -14.40 0.05
C HIS A 306 4.37 -15.14 -1.12
N GLU A 307 4.80 -16.38 -1.35
CA GLU A 307 4.24 -17.24 -2.40
C GLU A 307 2.86 -17.74 -1.97
N HIS A 308 1.89 -17.74 -2.88
CA HIS A 308 0.57 -18.26 -2.61
C HIS A 308 0.55 -19.77 -2.80
N GLU A 309 0.32 -20.53 -1.74
CA GLU A 309 0.14 -21.99 -1.80
C GLU A 309 -1.12 -22.36 -2.57
N LYS A 310 -2.18 -21.53 -2.47
CA LYS A 310 -3.42 -21.69 -3.19
C LYS A 310 -3.61 -20.55 -4.18
N LEU A 311 -3.57 -20.90 -5.45
CA LEU A 311 -3.80 -19.94 -6.52
C LEU A 311 -5.30 -19.67 -6.72
N ALA A 312 -5.63 -18.43 -7.09
CA ALA A 312 -6.96 -18.11 -7.59
C ALA A 312 -7.23 -18.89 -8.90
N HIS A 313 -8.50 -19.17 -9.17
CA HIS A 313 -8.90 -19.98 -10.34
C HIS A 313 -8.46 -19.42 -11.71
N TYR A 314 -8.10 -18.15 -11.76
CA TYR A 314 -7.62 -17.46 -12.96
C TYR A 314 -6.08 -17.39 -13.06
N ALA A 315 -5.35 -17.85 -12.06
CA ALA A 315 -3.90 -17.67 -11.99
C ALA A 315 -3.17 -19.01 -12.02
N ASN A 316 -2.01 -19.06 -12.69
CA ASN A 316 -1.06 -20.17 -12.65
C ASN A 316 0.22 -19.85 -11.86
N ALA A 317 0.41 -18.59 -11.45
CA ALA A 317 1.42 -18.14 -10.48
C ALA A 317 0.94 -16.89 -9.76
N ALA A 318 1.25 -16.77 -8.47
CA ALA A 318 0.94 -15.60 -7.66
C ALA A 318 1.96 -15.42 -6.54
N VAL A 319 2.36 -14.18 -6.29
CA VAL A 319 3.25 -13.78 -5.20
C VAL A 319 2.88 -12.40 -4.71
N ASP A 320 2.95 -12.18 -3.40
CA ASP A 320 2.85 -10.84 -2.82
C ASP A 320 4.24 -10.31 -2.44
N VAL A 321 4.44 -9.03 -2.65
CA VAL A 321 5.47 -8.28 -1.94
C VAL A 321 4.88 -7.84 -0.61
N GLU A 322 5.45 -8.34 0.48
CA GLU A 322 5.07 -7.94 1.84
C GLU A 322 6.08 -6.95 2.42
N TYR A 323 5.57 -6.01 3.20
CA TYR A 323 6.36 -5.08 4.01
C TYR A 323 6.12 -5.31 5.51
N ARG A 324 7.16 -5.10 6.32
CA ARG A 324 7.12 -5.21 7.78
C ARG A 324 6.53 -3.95 8.41
N PHE A 325 5.21 -3.93 8.57
CA PHE A 325 4.50 -2.92 9.35
C PHE A 325 4.69 -3.11 10.86
N PRO A 326 4.32 -2.14 11.73
CA PRO A 326 4.30 -2.33 13.17
C PRO A 326 3.41 -3.49 13.66
N PHE A 327 2.49 -3.97 12.82
CA PHE A 327 1.59 -5.10 13.07
C PHE A 327 1.98 -6.36 12.27
N GLY A 328 3.24 -6.47 11.84
CA GLY A 328 3.80 -7.62 11.13
C GLY A 328 3.91 -7.45 9.63
N PHE A 329 4.40 -8.49 8.96
CA PHE A 329 4.47 -8.53 7.50
C PHE A 329 3.06 -8.56 6.89
N LYS A 330 2.81 -7.66 5.94
CA LYS A 330 1.56 -7.58 5.19
C LYS A 330 1.80 -7.18 3.74
N GLU A 331 0.96 -7.68 2.88
CA GLU A 331 0.93 -7.40 1.45
C GLU A 331 0.85 -5.91 1.15
N VAL A 332 1.72 -5.43 0.28
CA VAL A 332 1.68 -4.08 -0.30
C VAL A 332 1.48 -4.11 -1.81
N GLU A 333 1.90 -5.18 -2.48
CA GLU A 333 1.72 -5.38 -3.92
C GLU A 333 1.49 -6.86 -4.22
N GLY A 334 0.48 -7.17 -5.04
CA GLY A 334 0.25 -8.49 -5.63
C GLY A 334 0.81 -8.57 -7.04
N ILE A 335 1.42 -9.70 -7.40
CA ILE A 335 1.89 -9.99 -8.74
C ILE A 335 1.33 -11.36 -9.14
N HIS A 336 0.57 -11.39 -10.24
CA HIS A 336 -0.16 -12.58 -10.67
C HIS A 336 0.05 -12.89 -12.14
N SER A 337 0.22 -14.16 -12.48
CA SER A 337 0.05 -14.65 -13.85
C SER A 337 -1.39 -15.13 -14.00
N ARG A 338 -2.23 -14.34 -14.67
CA ARG A 338 -3.70 -14.51 -14.76
C ARG A 338 -4.13 -15.39 -15.94
N THR A 339 -3.20 -15.89 -16.75
CA THR A 339 -3.48 -16.60 -18.00
C THR A 339 -4.34 -15.77 -18.97
N ASP A 340 -5.22 -16.39 -19.74
CA ASP A 340 -6.18 -15.71 -20.64
C ASP A 340 -7.57 -15.54 -20.02
N PHE A 341 -7.72 -15.86 -18.75
CA PHE A 341 -9.04 -15.97 -18.08
C PHE A 341 -9.93 -14.75 -18.33
N ASP A 342 -9.46 -13.55 -17.98
CA ASP A 342 -10.28 -12.34 -18.05
C ASP A 342 -10.71 -12.01 -19.50
N LEU A 343 -9.77 -12.05 -20.44
CA LEU A 343 -10.07 -11.77 -21.86
C LEU A 343 -11.02 -12.82 -22.44
N SER A 344 -10.81 -14.10 -22.14
CA SER A 344 -11.68 -15.21 -22.58
C SER A 344 -13.09 -15.10 -22.00
N GLN A 345 -13.23 -14.73 -20.70
CA GLN A 345 -14.53 -14.48 -20.09
C GLN A 345 -15.24 -13.30 -20.77
N HIS A 346 -14.54 -12.19 -21.02
CA HIS A 346 -15.12 -11.06 -21.73
C HIS A 346 -15.47 -11.38 -23.20
N GLU A 347 -14.70 -12.24 -23.90
CA GLU A 347 -15.11 -12.77 -25.21
C GLU A 347 -16.45 -13.51 -25.10
N GLN A 348 -16.57 -14.43 -24.14
CA GLN A 348 -17.75 -15.25 -23.94
C GLN A 348 -19.01 -14.41 -23.65
N TYR A 349 -18.91 -13.47 -22.70
CA TYR A 349 -20.05 -12.64 -22.28
C TYR A 349 -20.43 -11.54 -23.26
N SER A 350 -19.49 -11.02 -24.04
CA SER A 350 -19.72 -9.95 -25.02
C SER A 350 -20.01 -10.46 -26.43
N GLY A 351 -19.62 -11.70 -26.75
CA GLY A 351 -19.61 -12.23 -28.11
C GLY A 351 -18.59 -11.59 -29.06
N LYS A 352 -17.68 -10.75 -28.52
CA LYS A 352 -16.64 -10.03 -29.29
C LYS A 352 -15.27 -10.65 -29.06
N LYS A 353 -14.51 -10.87 -30.13
CA LYS A 353 -13.15 -11.45 -30.04
C LYS A 353 -12.18 -10.41 -29.46
N LEU A 354 -11.44 -10.80 -28.42
CA LEU A 354 -10.40 -10.02 -27.77
C LEU A 354 -9.01 -10.63 -28.03
N ARG A 355 -8.72 -10.92 -29.31
CA ARG A 355 -7.53 -11.64 -29.75
C ARG A 355 -6.49 -10.69 -30.34
N TYR A 356 -5.23 -11.03 -30.14
CA TYR A 356 -4.11 -10.45 -30.87
C TYR A 356 -3.88 -11.24 -32.16
N PHE A 357 -3.68 -10.53 -33.26
CA PHE A 357 -3.19 -11.12 -34.49
C PHE A 357 -1.69 -10.87 -34.60
N ASP A 358 -0.90 -11.94 -34.58
CA ASP A 358 0.54 -11.88 -34.80
C ASP A 358 0.84 -12.01 -36.31
N PRO A 359 1.28 -10.91 -36.95
CA PRO A 359 1.56 -10.94 -38.39
C PRO A 359 2.82 -11.74 -38.76
N GLU A 360 3.74 -11.94 -37.81
CA GLU A 360 4.98 -12.68 -38.07
C GLU A 360 4.73 -14.20 -38.08
N LYS A 361 3.81 -14.67 -37.22
CA LYS A 361 3.38 -16.06 -37.13
C LYS A 361 2.15 -16.38 -37.97
N ASN A 362 1.44 -15.33 -38.47
CA ASN A 362 0.13 -15.42 -39.11
C ASN A 362 -0.90 -16.19 -38.26
N GLU A 363 -0.90 -15.94 -36.94
CA GLU A 363 -1.76 -16.61 -35.98
C GLU A 363 -2.54 -15.59 -35.14
N SER A 364 -3.71 -16.01 -34.64
CA SER A 364 -4.51 -15.23 -33.69
C SER A 364 -4.69 -15.99 -32.38
N TYR A 365 -4.37 -15.38 -31.27
CA TYR A 365 -4.53 -15.96 -29.94
C TYR A 365 -5.10 -14.94 -28.94
N VAL A 366 -5.67 -15.44 -27.84
CA VAL A 366 -5.99 -14.62 -26.66
C VAL A 366 -4.71 -14.44 -25.87
N PRO A 367 -4.23 -13.21 -25.63
CA PRO A 367 -3.00 -13.03 -24.84
C PRO A 367 -3.16 -13.52 -23.42
N TYR A 368 -2.06 -14.02 -22.84
CA TYR A 368 -1.97 -14.22 -21.40
C TYR A 368 -1.59 -12.91 -20.71
N VAL A 369 -1.86 -12.81 -19.42
CA VAL A 369 -1.73 -11.56 -18.67
C VAL A 369 -0.86 -11.77 -17.44
N VAL A 370 0.09 -10.85 -17.23
CA VAL A 370 0.82 -10.71 -15.96
C VAL A 370 0.39 -9.39 -15.32
N GLU A 371 -0.16 -9.49 -14.12
CA GLU A 371 -0.66 -8.37 -13.33
C GLU A 371 0.37 -7.92 -12.29
N THR A 372 0.46 -6.60 -12.08
CA THR A 372 1.02 -6.00 -10.87
C THR A 372 0.02 -5.02 -10.29
N SER A 373 -0.31 -5.14 -9.01
CA SER A 373 -1.34 -4.33 -8.37
C SER A 373 -0.91 -3.87 -6.98
N ILE A 374 -0.86 -2.55 -6.79
CA ILE A 374 -0.52 -1.89 -5.51
C ILE A 374 -1.73 -1.11 -5.00
N GLY A 375 -2.03 -1.25 -3.72
CA GLY A 375 -2.88 -0.29 -3.01
C GLY A 375 -2.11 1.00 -2.70
N VAL A 376 -2.52 2.13 -3.28
CA VAL A 376 -1.88 3.44 -3.01
C VAL A 376 -1.85 3.75 -1.52
N ASP A 377 -2.94 3.43 -0.83
CA ASP A 377 -3.13 3.73 0.60
C ASP A 377 -2.24 2.83 1.48
N ARG A 378 -2.03 1.56 1.10
CA ARG A 378 -1.06 0.66 1.76
C ARG A 378 0.37 1.14 1.55
N MET A 379 0.70 1.57 0.32
CA MET A 379 2.00 2.17 0.01
C MET A 379 2.24 3.46 0.79
N PHE A 380 1.21 4.30 0.92
CA PHE A 380 1.26 5.51 1.75
C PHE A 380 1.56 5.15 3.22
N LEU A 381 0.82 4.19 3.79
CA LEU A 381 1.05 3.73 5.16
C LEU A 381 2.46 3.16 5.34
N GLN A 382 2.98 2.41 4.36
CA GLN A 382 4.34 1.91 4.34
C GLN A 382 5.36 3.06 4.42
N VAL A 383 5.22 4.08 3.56
CA VAL A 383 6.12 5.24 3.54
C VAL A 383 6.11 5.96 4.89
N ILE A 384 4.93 6.22 5.46
CA ILE A 384 4.83 6.87 6.78
C ILE A 384 5.42 5.98 7.88
N ALA A 385 5.09 4.68 7.91
CA ALA A 385 5.58 3.76 8.94
C ALA A 385 7.11 3.60 8.90
N ALA A 386 7.68 3.52 7.69
CA ALA A 386 9.13 3.45 7.50
C ALA A 386 9.85 4.75 7.87
N SER A 387 9.15 5.88 7.74
CA SER A 387 9.74 7.22 7.91
C SER A 387 9.62 7.75 9.34
N TYR A 388 8.72 7.22 10.16
CA TYR A 388 8.45 7.71 11.51
C TYR A 388 9.53 7.31 12.50
N HIS A 389 10.22 8.30 13.09
CA HIS A 389 11.25 8.09 14.10
C HIS A 389 11.07 9.04 15.27
N GLU A 390 11.36 8.55 16.47
CA GLU A 390 11.53 9.34 17.70
C GLU A 390 13.00 9.22 18.12
N GLU A 391 13.68 10.35 18.22
CA GLU A 391 15.11 10.43 18.49
C GLU A 391 15.38 11.25 19.74
N GLU A 392 16.22 10.75 20.66
CA GLU A 392 16.73 11.56 21.73
C GLU A 392 17.79 12.51 21.19
N VAL A 393 17.61 13.78 21.41
CA VAL A 393 18.55 14.84 21.02
C VAL A 393 18.91 15.69 22.21
N THR A 394 20.15 16.17 22.26
CA THR A 394 20.60 17.08 23.29
C THR A 394 20.43 18.52 22.80
N GLY A 395 19.62 19.32 23.51
CA GLY A 395 19.46 20.74 23.25
C GLY A 395 20.74 21.53 23.55
N ALA A 396 20.78 22.78 23.10
CA ALA A 396 21.92 23.68 23.35
C ALA A 396 22.23 23.87 24.85
N ASN A 397 21.24 23.66 25.73
CA ASN A 397 21.36 23.77 27.18
C ASN A 397 21.80 22.46 27.86
N GLY A 398 22.11 21.40 27.09
CA GLY A 398 22.43 20.08 27.63
C GLY A 398 21.20 19.26 28.06
N GLU A 399 20.00 19.78 27.90
CA GLU A 399 18.75 19.06 28.20
C GLU A 399 18.44 18.06 27.10
N LYS A 400 17.96 16.87 27.51
CA LYS A 400 17.50 15.84 26.58
C LYS A 400 16.06 16.13 26.16
N ASP A 401 15.81 16.06 24.87
CA ASP A 401 14.49 16.26 24.27
C ASP A 401 14.23 15.16 23.24
N ILE A 402 12.97 14.84 22.98
CA ILE A 402 12.58 13.87 21.95
C ILE A 402 12.21 14.63 20.67
N ARG A 403 12.94 14.32 19.60
CA ARG A 403 12.67 14.80 18.26
C ARG A 403 11.82 13.77 17.52
N THR A 404 10.61 14.14 17.13
CA THR A 404 9.82 13.37 16.17
C THR A 404 10.18 13.81 14.76
N VAL A 405 10.52 12.86 13.89
CA VAL A 405 10.91 13.14 12.51
C VAL A 405 10.32 12.12 11.56
N LEU A 406 9.81 12.62 10.42
CA LEU A 406 9.45 11.79 9.27
C LEU A 406 10.59 11.80 8.25
N ARG A 407 11.35 10.72 8.17
CA ARG A 407 12.45 10.56 7.20
C ARG A 407 11.94 10.11 5.82
N ILE A 408 10.93 10.81 5.32
CA ILE A 408 10.38 10.56 3.97
C ILE A 408 11.49 10.79 2.94
N PRO A 409 11.67 9.87 1.95
CA PRO A 409 12.60 10.11 0.85
C PRO A 409 12.37 11.50 0.22
N PRO A 410 13.39 12.33 0.03
CA PRO A 410 13.22 13.73 -0.40
C PRO A 410 12.37 13.90 -1.66
N ALA A 411 12.45 12.92 -2.58
CA ALA A 411 11.64 12.91 -3.79
C ALA A 411 10.13 12.78 -3.50
N LEU A 412 9.73 12.09 -2.42
CA LEU A 412 8.35 11.88 -2.03
C LEU A 412 7.84 12.92 -1.03
N ALA A 413 8.71 13.70 -0.39
CA ALA A 413 8.33 14.66 0.65
C ALA A 413 7.23 15.62 0.19
N PRO A 414 6.19 15.87 1.01
CA PRO A 414 5.08 16.79 0.66
C PRO A 414 5.55 18.22 0.42
N VAL A 415 6.44 18.69 1.28
CA VAL A 415 7.10 19.99 1.19
C VAL A 415 8.57 19.75 0.91
N LYS A 416 9.13 20.41 -0.10
CA LYS A 416 10.53 20.19 -0.51
C LYS A 416 11.51 20.99 0.31
N LEU A 417 11.12 22.22 0.66
CA LEU A 417 11.91 23.07 1.54
C LEU A 417 11.05 24.06 2.31
N ALA A 418 11.56 24.50 3.47
CA ALA A 418 11.02 25.62 4.21
C ALA A 418 12.01 26.77 4.22
N VAL A 419 11.52 28.02 4.11
CA VAL A 419 12.35 29.24 4.17
C VAL A 419 11.96 30.02 5.42
N LEU A 420 12.91 30.18 6.34
CA LEU A 420 12.71 30.59 7.71
C LEU A 420 13.55 31.83 8.04
N PRO A 421 12.97 33.03 8.20
CA PRO A 421 13.74 34.17 8.68
C PRO A 421 14.15 33.94 10.14
N LEU A 422 15.39 34.21 10.53
CA LEU A 422 15.86 34.03 11.90
C LEU A 422 15.10 34.96 12.86
N VAL A 423 14.89 36.19 12.44
CA VAL A 423 14.13 37.22 13.17
C VAL A 423 13.02 37.83 12.29
N LYS A 424 12.00 38.45 12.94
CA LYS A 424 10.86 39.07 12.24
C LYS A 424 11.09 40.54 11.89
N LYS A 425 12.30 40.93 11.61
CA LYS A 425 12.72 42.30 11.34
C LYS A 425 13.97 42.30 10.42
N ASP A 426 14.47 43.46 10.14
CA ASP A 426 15.74 43.67 9.42
C ASP A 426 15.67 43.10 7.99
N GLY A 427 14.54 43.18 7.29
CA GLY A 427 14.38 42.72 5.91
C GLY A 427 14.36 41.18 5.72
N GLN A 428 14.53 40.37 6.78
CA GLN A 428 14.64 38.91 6.66
C GLN A 428 13.32 38.24 6.23
N PRO A 429 12.13 38.65 6.72
CA PRO A 429 10.86 38.12 6.22
C PRO A 429 10.64 38.40 4.74
N GLU A 430 10.96 39.61 4.27
CA GLU A 430 10.84 40.04 2.89
C GLU A 430 11.79 39.23 2.00
N LYS A 431 13.05 39.06 2.43
CA LYS A 431 14.04 38.23 1.72
C LYS A 431 13.61 36.76 1.64
N ALA A 432 13.05 36.21 2.71
CA ALA A 432 12.50 34.85 2.71
C ALA A 432 11.35 34.69 1.68
N ARG A 433 10.46 35.69 1.58
CA ARG A 433 9.37 35.69 0.59
C ARG A 433 9.91 35.81 -0.84
N GLU A 434 10.90 36.67 -1.09
CA GLU A 434 11.58 36.79 -2.38
C GLU A 434 12.16 35.44 -2.83
N ILE A 435 12.82 34.72 -1.92
CA ILE A 435 13.39 33.40 -2.21
C ILE A 435 12.28 32.40 -2.55
N ILE A 436 11.19 32.34 -1.75
CA ILE A 436 10.03 31.49 -2.03
C ILE A 436 9.45 31.82 -3.40
N ASP A 437 9.25 33.10 -3.72
CA ASP A 437 8.69 33.54 -4.99
C ASP A 437 9.55 33.09 -6.20
N SER A 438 10.87 33.00 -6.02
CA SER A 438 11.78 32.49 -7.03
C SER A 438 11.73 30.96 -7.20
N LEU A 439 11.29 30.21 -6.18
CA LEU A 439 11.35 28.75 -6.12
C LEU A 439 9.97 28.07 -6.26
N LYS A 440 8.86 28.79 -6.08
CA LYS A 440 7.49 28.24 -6.06
C LYS A 440 7.05 27.58 -7.35
N PHE A 441 7.72 27.84 -8.47
CA PHE A 441 7.45 27.18 -9.76
C PHE A 441 8.11 25.80 -9.87
N ASP A 442 9.10 25.52 -9.01
CA ASP A 442 9.85 24.27 -9.03
C ASP A 442 9.48 23.37 -7.85
N PHE A 443 9.15 23.98 -6.69
CA PHE A 443 8.98 23.25 -5.43
C PHE A 443 7.78 23.73 -4.62
N ASN A 444 7.17 22.82 -3.87
CA ASN A 444 6.28 23.17 -2.78
C ASN A 444 7.13 23.67 -1.61
N CYS A 445 7.05 24.97 -1.34
CA CYS A 445 7.82 25.68 -0.32
C CYS A 445 6.93 26.10 0.83
N GLN A 446 7.47 26.11 2.06
CA GLN A 446 6.81 26.68 3.23
C GLN A 446 7.56 27.88 3.81
N TYR A 447 6.80 28.79 4.42
CA TYR A 447 7.29 29.90 5.21
C TYR A 447 6.82 29.74 6.64
N ASP A 448 7.71 29.97 7.61
CA ASP A 448 7.34 30.01 9.03
C ASP A 448 8.24 31.01 9.78
N GLU A 449 7.61 31.89 10.58
CA GLU A 449 8.28 32.87 11.42
C GLU A 449 7.80 32.82 12.89
N LYS A 450 6.96 31.82 13.22
CA LYS A 450 6.40 31.69 14.57
C LYS A 450 7.39 30.95 15.48
N ASP A 451 7.56 31.45 16.71
CA ASP A 451 8.46 30.88 17.73
C ASP A 451 9.97 30.96 17.38
N SER A 452 10.81 30.27 18.14
CA SER A 452 12.25 30.18 17.90
C SER A 452 12.57 29.32 16.67
N ILE A 453 13.74 29.54 16.05
CA ILE A 453 14.16 28.78 14.88
C ILE A 453 14.23 27.27 15.17
N GLY A 454 14.64 26.85 16.36
CA GLY A 454 14.65 25.45 16.76
C GLY A 454 13.26 24.80 16.74
N LYS A 455 12.21 25.51 17.24
CA LYS A 455 10.83 25.02 17.18
C LYS A 455 10.31 24.94 15.75
N ARG A 456 10.70 25.85 14.87
CA ARG A 456 10.36 25.82 13.44
C ARG A 456 11.01 24.64 12.74
N TYR A 457 12.28 24.34 13.00
CA TYR A 457 12.93 23.12 12.51
C TYR A 457 12.19 21.87 12.97
N ARG A 458 11.77 21.79 14.24
CA ARG A 458 11.01 20.65 14.77
C ARG A 458 9.68 20.43 14.02
N ARG A 459 8.95 21.50 13.71
CA ARG A 459 7.72 21.40 12.91
C ARG A 459 8.00 20.87 11.50
N GLN A 460 9.08 21.33 10.86
CA GLN A 460 9.46 20.86 9.53
C GLN A 460 9.96 19.40 9.56
N ASP A 461 10.71 18.99 10.59
CA ASP A 461 11.13 17.62 10.80
C ASP A 461 9.91 16.68 10.97
N ALA A 462 8.91 17.12 11.75
CA ALA A 462 7.70 16.34 12.00
C ALA A 462 6.82 16.15 10.76
N ILE A 463 6.81 17.07 9.81
CA ILE A 463 6.11 16.95 8.52
C ILE A 463 7.00 16.42 7.39
N GLY A 464 8.24 16.03 7.69
CA GLY A 464 9.11 15.37 6.72
C GLY A 464 9.75 16.28 5.68
N THR A 465 9.82 17.60 5.89
CA THR A 465 10.50 18.55 4.99
C THR A 465 12.00 18.28 4.97
N PRO A 466 12.62 17.92 3.84
CA PRO A 466 14.01 17.49 3.80
C PRO A 466 15.01 18.63 4.02
N PHE A 467 14.65 19.88 3.65
CA PHE A 467 15.53 21.03 3.72
C PHE A 467 14.88 22.24 4.36
N CYS A 468 15.64 22.95 5.21
CA CYS A 468 15.26 24.24 5.74
C CYS A 468 16.31 25.28 5.37
N ILE A 469 15.87 26.39 4.79
CA ILE A 469 16.71 27.55 4.48
C ILE A 469 16.50 28.57 5.59
N THR A 470 17.57 29.03 6.22
CA THR A 470 17.51 30.09 7.23
C THR A 470 18.12 31.38 6.69
N ILE A 471 17.32 32.44 6.79
CA ILE A 471 17.72 33.82 6.48
C ILE A 471 18.18 34.47 7.78
N ASP A 472 19.36 35.02 7.81
CA ASP A 472 19.96 35.65 8.98
C ASP A 472 20.64 37.00 8.65
N HIS A 473 21.31 37.62 9.61
CA HIS A 473 21.99 38.91 9.40
C HIS A 473 23.11 38.86 8.37
N GLN A 474 23.77 37.70 8.20
CA GLN A 474 24.82 37.55 7.19
C GLN A 474 24.23 37.50 5.77
N THR A 475 23.00 37.00 5.63
CA THR A 475 22.30 36.97 4.34
C THR A 475 22.16 38.36 3.73
N GLU A 476 21.96 39.39 4.55
CA GLU A 476 21.85 40.78 4.08
C GLU A 476 23.19 41.35 3.59
N GLN A 477 24.29 40.84 4.10
CA GLN A 477 25.62 41.33 3.78
C GLN A 477 26.20 40.70 2.52
N ASP A 478 26.05 39.37 2.35
CA ASP A 478 26.75 38.61 1.33
C ASP A 478 25.85 37.76 0.43
N ASN A 479 24.51 37.88 0.60
CA ASN A 479 23.51 37.12 -0.14
C ASN A 479 23.68 35.58 -0.04
N THR A 480 24.15 35.10 1.13
CA THR A 480 24.22 33.66 1.45
C THR A 480 23.19 33.26 2.48
N VAL A 481 22.83 31.99 2.54
CA VAL A 481 21.85 31.43 3.48
C VAL A 481 22.38 30.16 4.10
N THR A 482 21.80 29.74 5.23
CA THR A 482 22.11 28.45 5.81
C THR A 482 21.07 27.43 5.30
N ILE A 483 21.52 26.34 4.65
CA ILE A 483 20.70 25.17 4.35
C ILE A 483 20.90 24.11 5.43
N ARG A 484 19.80 23.63 6.04
CA ARG A 484 19.82 22.55 7.02
C ARG A 484 19.19 21.29 6.42
N THR A 485 19.89 20.18 6.53
CA THR A 485 19.38 18.86 6.14
C THR A 485 18.65 18.21 7.30
N ARG A 486 17.40 17.74 7.07
CA ARG A 486 16.55 17.10 8.09
C ARG A 486 17.21 15.89 8.74
N ASP A 487 17.77 14.97 7.95
CA ASP A 487 18.19 13.65 8.43
C ASP A 487 19.46 13.69 9.28
N THR A 488 20.41 14.55 8.92
CA THR A 488 21.68 14.72 9.65
C THR A 488 21.69 15.90 10.61
N MET A 489 20.74 16.83 10.47
CA MET A 489 20.69 18.15 11.14
C MET A 489 21.91 19.06 10.81
N GLU A 490 22.76 18.65 9.89
CA GLU A 490 23.89 19.45 9.44
C GLU A 490 23.42 20.72 8.75
N GLN A 491 24.22 21.77 8.92
CA GLN A 491 23.97 23.10 8.38
C GLN A 491 25.16 23.53 7.56
N GLU A 492 24.90 24.03 6.35
CA GLU A 492 25.90 24.50 5.42
C GLU A 492 25.54 25.90 4.94
N ARG A 493 26.53 26.77 4.75
CA ARG A 493 26.35 28.10 4.19
C ARG A 493 26.50 28.06 2.66
N ILE A 494 25.45 28.52 1.96
CA ILE A 494 25.39 28.47 0.49
C ILE A 494 24.93 29.83 -0.08
N PRO A 495 25.34 30.22 -1.32
CA PRO A 495 24.77 31.35 -2.03
C PRO A 495 23.28 31.14 -2.34
N VAL A 496 22.47 32.20 -2.27
CA VAL A 496 21.03 32.16 -2.56
C VAL A 496 20.74 31.59 -3.95
N GLU A 497 21.55 31.97 -4.97
CA GLU A 497 21.37 31.47 -6.35
C GLU A 497 21.61 29.96 -6.51
N LYS A 498 22.28 29.29 -5.56
CA LYS A 498 22.50 27.84 -5.58
C LYS A 498 21.41 27.01 -4.96
N ILE A 499 20.46 27.60 -4.23
CA ILE A 499 19.38 26.87 -3.57
C ILE A 499 18.62 25.97 -4.55
N ARG A 500 18.19 26.54 -5.70
CA ARG A 500 17.41 25.81 -6.71
C ARG A 500 18.15 24.56 -7.20
N GLU A 501 19.42 24.72 -7.58
CA GLU A 501 20.23 23.63 -8.12
C GLU A 501 20.42 22.50 -7.09
N ILE A 502 20.82 22.85 -5.86
CA ILE A 502 21.08 21.90 -4.77
C ILE A 502 19.80 21.14 -4.40
N VAL A 503 18.69 21.86 -4.23
CA VAL A 503 17.43 21.23 -3.84
C VAL A 503 16.87 20.37 -4.98
N ALA A 504 16.87 20.86 -6.23
CA ALA A 504 16.39 20.13 -7.41
C ALA A 504 17.11 18.79 -7.58
N GLU A 505 18.43 18.77 -7.41
CA GLU A 505 19.20 17.53 -7.48
C GLU A 505 18.74 16.52 -6.42
N LYS A 506 18.61 16.97 -5.17
CA LYS A 506 18.32 16.09 -4.02
C LYS A 506 16.87 15.59 -3.97
N VAL A 507 15.89 16.39 -4.42
CA VAL A 507 14.46 16.00 -4.42
C VAL A 507 14.02 15.34 -5.73
N SER A 508 14.91 15.10 -6.67
CA SER A 508 14.57 14.52 -7.98
C SER A 508 14.13 13.06 -7.87
N MET A 509 13.02 12.72 -8.52
CA MET A 509 12.58 11.32 -8.72
C MET A 509 13.64 10.48 -9.47
N LYS A 510 14.49 11.12 -10.29
CA LYS A 510 15.60 10.45 -10.99
C LYS A 510 16.53 9.69 -10.03
N ASN A 511 16.67 10.16 -8.79
CA ASN A 511 17.50 9.50 -7.77
C ASN A 511 16.93 8.15 -7.34
N LEU A 512 15.61 7.99 -7.39
CA LEU A 512 14.95 6.71 -7.16
C LEU A 512 15.05 5.82 -8.40
N PHE A 513 14.80 6.36 -9.58
CA PHE A 513 14.82 5.59 -10.84
C PHE A 513 16.21 5.03 -11.17
N ARG A 514 17.30 5.77 -10.87
CA ARG A 514 18.67 5.28 -11.07
C ARG A 514 19.01 4.03 -10.24
N LYS A 515 18.28 3.75 -9.18
CA LYS A 515 18.45 2.54 -8.36
C LYS A 515 17.72 1.32 -8.93
N LEU A 516 16.91 1.50 -9.97
CA LEU A 516 16.15 0.42 -10.62
C LEU A 516 16.96 -0.31 -11.70
N ASN A 517 17.99 0.35 -12.20
CA ASN A 517 18.89 -0.17 -13.24
C ASN A 517 20.00 -1.05 -12.64
#